data_a6cd17095d1db7875014a4fe5dda58ee
#
_entry.id   a6cd17095d1db7875014a4fe5dda58ee
#
_cell.length_a   1.000
_cell.length_b   1.000
_cell.length_c   1.000
_cell.angle_alpha   90.00
_cell.angle_beta   90.00
_cell.angle_gamma   90.00
#
_symmetry.space_group_name_H-M   'P 1'
#
loop_
_entity.id
_entity.type
_entity.pdbx_description
1 polymer ?
#
loop_
_entity_poly.entity_id
_entity_poly.type
_entity_poly.pdbx_seq_one_letter_code
_entity_poly.pdbx_strand_id
1 'polypeptide(L)'
;MAGDHIALSKFPPVVLPSGQMRTKRLTYLAEVRNRAILPLSQGLEIDQWAQKHPEFKQATGHFDRILFLNDVYFKPIEAVQLLFSTNMGPSGRAEYSAACAIDFVAKNFFYDSLVVRDMEGYGMGLNFYPWFQASGNAQSRNDVLSQTDAVRVRSCWGGMAAFNASIFQPHVGSHNVTIPALRFRSSPEPFWEAAECCLLFADAEVRRSILREQDAGVFVNPFIRVAYSQATWDWLPFWRRYERIFQFVQYFVSKIGYPEHNPRRTHAAGSLVQEKVWIPNEHAKQQGSFEIVNRVADAGGFCGQRRMFVMKDELEKANSNGWEKNWEVVKVPSD
;
A
#
# COMPACT_ATOMS: atom_id res chain seq x y z
N MET A 1 13.10 -15.36 14.88
CA MET A 1 13.67 -14.03 14.61
C MET A 1 13.03 -12.95 15.50
N ALA A 2 12.79 -13.24 16.74
CA ALA A 2 12.34 -12.24 17.73
C ALA A 2 13.60 -11.62 18.33
N GLY A 3 13.86 -10.34 18.08
CA GLY A 3 14.92 -9.63 18.78
C GLY A 3 15.74 -8.61 18.00
N ASP A 4 15.75 -8.63 16.68
CA ASP A 4 16.53 -7.64 15.93
C ASP A 4 15.76 -6.33 15.79
N HIS A 5 15.87 -5.47 16.77
CA HIS A 5 15.44 -4.09 16.64
C HIS A 5 16.18 -3.42 15.47
N ILE A 6 15.41 -2.93 14.49
CA ILE A 6 15.98 -2.16 13.40
C ILE A 6 16.29 -0.77 13.95
N ALA A 7 17.57 -0.46 14.16
CA ALA A 7 17.97 0.85 14.59
C ALA A 7 17.60 1.92 13.56
N LEU A 8 16.92 2.98 13.99
CA LEU A 8 16.49 4.08 13.10
C LEU A 8 17.67 4.77 12.41
N SER A 9 18.86 4.75 13.04
CA SER A 9 20.12 5.29 12.48
C SER A 9 20.58 4.61 11.18
N LYS A 10 20.03 3.44 10.84
CA LYS A 10 20.35 2.74 9.57
C LYS A 10 19.60 3.32 8.35
N PHE A 11 18.66 4.22 8.58
CA PHE A 11 17.84 4.78 7.51
C PHE A 11 18.28 6.19 7.14
N PRO A 12 18.17 6.58 5.86
CA PRO A 12 18.40 7.96 5.47
C PRO A 12 17.39 8.86 6.18
N PRO A 13 17.87 9.87 6.91
CA PRO A 13 16.98 10.80 7.58
C PRO A 13 16.46 11.86 6.59
N VAL A 14 15.29 12.43 6.91
CA VAL A 14 14.81 13.67 6.31
C VAL A 14 15.05 14.82 7.28
N VAL A 15 15.34 15.99 6.74
CA VAL A 15 15.49 17.22 7.53
C VAL A 15 14.11 17.86 7.66
N LEU A 16 13.66 18.06 8.90
CA LEU A 16 12.42 18.75 9.20
C LEU A 16 12.61 20.27 9.10
N PRO A 17 11.53 21.07 8.95
CA PRO A 17 11.62 22.54 9.01
C PRO A 17 12.21 23.06 10.33
N SER A 18 12.16 22.27 11.41
CA SER A 18 12.82 22.55 12.69
C SER A 18 14.34 22.35 12.67
N GLY A 19 14.91 21.83 11.58
CA GLY A 19 16.30 21.41 11.48
C GLY A 19 16.60 20.04 12.09
N GLN A 20 15.62 19.37 12.70
CA GLN A 20 15.80 18.02 13.23
C GLN A 20 15.87 17.00 12.10
N MET A 21 16.72 16.00 12.28
CA MET A 21 16.83 14.86 11.38
C MET A 21 15.95 13.69 11.91
N ARG A 22 15.03 13.21 11.08
CA ARG A 22 14.09 12.13 11.46
C ARG A 22 13.99 11.08 10.37
N THR A 23 13.69 9.85 10.75
CA THR A 23 13.40 8.78 9.80
C THR A 23 11.92 8.83 9.39
N LYS A 24 11.64 8.80 8.08
CA LYS A 24 10.26 8.67 7.58
C LYS A 24 9.66 7.33 8.02
N ARG A 25 8.41 7.34 8.50
CA ARG A 25 7.70 6.13 8.91
C ARG A 25 7.60 5.09 7.80
N LEU A 26 7.31 5.51 6.57
CA LEU A 26 7.15 4.59 5.44
C LEU A 26 8.48 3.96 5.00
N THR A 27 9.62 4.63 5.22
CA THR A 27 10.96 4.04 5.01
C THR A 27 11.20 2.87 5.98
N TYR A 28 10.85 3.05 7.24
CA TYR A 28 10.93 1.99 8.24
C TYR A 28 10.02 0.80 7.89
N LEU A 29 8.76 1.07 7.51
CA LEU A 29 7.79 0.03 7.14
C LEU A 29 8.22 -0.75 5.89
N ALA A 30 8.78 -0.08 4.88
CA ALA A 30 9.31 -0.72 3.68
C ALA A 30 10.39 -1.74 4.04
N GLU A 31 11.31 -1.40 4.92
CA GLU A 31 12.36 -2.32 5.36
C GLU A 31 11.81 -3.50 6.16
N VAL A 32 10.86 -3.27 7.08
CA VAL A 32 10.22 -4.36 7.83
C VAL A 32 9.58 -5.37 6.88
N ARG A 33 8.86 -4.89 5.85
CA ARG A 33 8.24 -5.77 4.84
C ARG A 33 9.26 -6.47 3.96
N ASN A 34 10.34 -5.77 3.58
CA ASN A 34 11.43 -6.39 2.82
C ASN A 34 12.10 -7.54 3.57
N ARG A 35 12.24 -7.41 4.88
CA ARG A 35 12.75 -8.53 5.71
C ARG A 35 11.79 -9.71 5.75
N ALA A 36 10.48 -9.44 5.78
CA ALA A 36 9.48 -10.50 5.77
C ALA A 36 9.48 -11.32 4.46
N ILE A 37 9.77 -10.68 3.32
CA ILE A 37 9.83 -11.34 2.00
C ILE A 37 11.23 -11.84 1.61
N LEU A 38 12.25 -11.64 2.46
CA LEU A 38 13.62 -12.05 2.17
C LEU A 38 13.74 -13.51 1.74
N PRO A 39 13.04 -14.48 2.37
CA PRO A 39 13.11 -15.89 1.96
C PRO A 39 12.66 -16.14 0.51
N LEU A 40 11.82 -15.26 -0.05
CA LEU A 40 11.31 -15.40 -1.42
C LEU A 40 12.28 -14.86 -2.47
N SER A 41 13.07 -13.86 -2.09
CA SER A 41 13.97 -13.15 -3.03
C SER A 41 15.33 -13.81 -3.20
N GLN A 42 15.71 -14.68 -2.29
CA GLN A 42 17.05 -15.27 -2.22
C GLN A 42 17.03 -16.80 -2.38
N GLY A 43 16.29 -17.37 -3.28
CA GLY A 43 16.10 -18.81 -3.59
C GLY A 43 16.99 -19.86 -2.90
N LEU A 44 18.18 -19.47 -2.42
CA LEU A 44 19.14 -20.28 -1.64
C LEU A 44 18.81 -20.35 -0.13
N GLU A 45 18.10 -19.37 0.43
CA GLU A 45 17.80 -19.34 1.88
C GLU A 45 16.60 -20.19 2.27
N ILE A 46 15.76 -20.56 1.31
CA ILE A 46 14.62 -21.46 1.56
C ILE A 46 15.14 -22.82 2.01
N ASP A 47 16.21 -23.31 1.41
CA ASP A 47 16.84 -24.58 1.81
C ASP A 47 17.45 -24.48 3.21
N GLN A 48 18.07 -23.36 3.54
CA GLN A 48 18.61 -23.13 4.89
C GLN A 48 17.50 -22.94 5.93
N TRP A 49 16.41 -22.26 5.55
CA TRP A 49 15.24 -22.10 6.40
C TRP A 49 14.53 -23.45 6.60
N ALA A 50 14.33 -24.23 5.55
CA ALA A 50 13.76 -25.58 5.61
C ALA A 50 14.62 -26.56 6.43
N GLN A 51 15.94 -26.39 6.44
CA GLN A 51 16.82 -27.16 7.33
C GLN A 51 16.61 -26.85 8.81
N LYS A 52 16.31 -25.59 9.13
CA LYS A 52 15.99 -25.16 10.51
C LYS A 52 14.56 -25.50 10.95
N HIS A 53 13.69 -25.79 9.99
CA HIS A 53 12.26 -26.08 10.19
C HIS A 53 11.88 -27.40 9.54
N PRO A 54 12.28 -28.55 10.14
CA PRO A 54 12.09 -29.88 9.56
C PRO A 54 10.61 -30.26 9.30
N GLU A 55 9.66 -29.61 9.98
CA GLU A 55 8.24 -29.73 9.74
C GLU A 55 7.80 -29.23 8.34
N PHE A 56 8.59 -28.40 7.70
CA PHE A 56 8.35 -27.88 6.34
C PHE A 56 9.27 -28.49 5.26
N LYS A 57 10.00 -29.55 5.57
CA LYS A 57 10.92 -30.21 4.63
C LYS A 57 10.29 -30.68 3.33
N GLN A 58 8.98 -30.81 3.26
CA GLN A 58 8.25 -31.16 2.04
C GLN A 58 7.82 -29.95 1.20
N ALA A 59 7.95 -28.74 1.72
CA ALA A 59 7.76 -27.54 0.93
C ALA A 59 8.99 -27.40 0.01
N THR A 60 8.89 -27.93 -1.20
CA THR A 60 9.82 -27.62 -2.29
C THR A 60 9.82 -26.09 -2.43
N GLY A 61 10.94 -25.44 -2.23
CA GLY A 61 11.16 -24.00 -2.13
C GLY A 61 10.47 -23.05 -3.11
N HIS A 62 9.28 -23.38 -3.57
CA HIS A 62 8.49 -22.62 -4.51
C HIS A 62 7.15 -22.25 -3.89
N PHE A 63 6.90 -20.94 -3.79
CA PHE A 63 5.63 -20.41 -3.30
C PHE A 63 4.82 -19.90 -4.49
N ASP A 64 3.54 -20.29 -4.58
CA ASP A 64 2.62 -19.79 -5.60
C ASP A 64 1.89 -18.54 -5.14
N ARG A 65 1.59 -18.47 -3.85
CA ARG A 65 0.81 -17.40 -3.23
C ARG A 65 1.43 -16.94 -1.92
N ILE A 66 1.25 -15.66 -1.62
CA ILE A 66 1.68 -15.03 -0.38
C ILE A 66 0.49 -14.30 0.20
N LEU A 67 0.32 -14.41 1.52
CA LEU A 67 -0.65 -13.63 2.27
C LEU A 67 0.08 -12.71 3.24
N PHE A 68 -0.05 -11.40 3.04
CA PHE A 68 0.27 -10.42 4.06
C PHE A 68 -0.92 -10.20 4.96
N LEU A 69 -0.72 -10.30 6.26
CA LEU A 69 -1.73 -10.12 7.26
C LEU A 69 -1.23 -9.13 8.31
N ASN A 70 -1.97 -8.06 8.50
CA ASN A 70 -1.73 -7.10 9.57
C ASN A 70 -2.38 -7.58 10.89
N ASP A 71 -2.32 -6.75 11.92
CA ASP A 71 -2.94 -6.92 13.22
C ASP A 71 -4.47 -6.70 13.17
N VAL A 72 -5.18 -7.54 12.42
CA VAL A 72 -6.62 -7.42 12.15
C VAL A 72 -7.40 -8.64 12.61
N TYR A 73 -8.67 -8.43 12.96
CA TYR A 73 -9.67 -9.48 13.13
C TYR A 73 -10.18 -9.93 11.76
N PHE A 74 -10.21 -11.23 11.52
CA PHE A 74 -10.67 -11.85 10.27
C PHE A 74 -11.19 -13.26 10.50
N LYS A 75 -11.92 -13.82 9.52
CA LYS A 75 -12.28 -15.24 9.51
C LYS A 75 -11.25 -16.03 8.69
N PRO A 76 -10.70 -17.13 9.22
CA PRO A 76 -9.73 -17.95 8.47
C PRO A 76 -10.22 -18.37 7.09
N ILE A 77 -11.50 -18.68 6.94
CA ILE A 77 -12.08 -19.03 5.65
C ILE A 77 -12.01 -17.85 4.64
N GLU A 78 -12.16 -16.62 5.10
CA GLU A 78 -12.07 -15.43 4.24
C GLU A 78 -10.63 -15.21 3.74
N ALA A 79 -9.61 -15.56 4.53
CA ALA A 79 -8.22 -15.55 4.09
C ALA A 79 -7.98 -16.58 2.97
N VAL A 80 -8.55 -17.78 3.09
CA VAL A 80 -8.49 -18.81 2.03
C VAL A 80 -9.25 -18.35 0.78
N GLN A 81 -10.42 -17.73 0.95
CA GLN A 81 -11.19 -17.18 -0.16
C GLN A 81 -10.44 -16.08 -0.88
N LEU A 82 -9.75 -15.19 -0.16
CA LEU A 82 -8.93 -14.15 -0.77
C LEU A 82 -7.81 -14.74 -1.64
N LEU A 83 -7.14 -15.78 -1.12
CA LEU A 83 -6.04 -16.46 -1.80
C LEU A 83 -6.49 -17.21 -3.06
N PHE A 84 -7.65 -17.88 -3.01
CA PHE A 84 -7.99 -18.92 -4.00
C PHE A 84 -9.32 -18.74 -4.71
N SER A 85 -10.14 -17.73 -4.36
CA SER A 85 -11.47 -17.55 -4.93
C SER A 85 -11.77 -16.15 -5.47
N THR A 86 -10.88 -15.16 -5.29
CA THR A 86 -11.06 -13.82 -5.85
C THR A 86 -10.72 -13.82 -7.33
N ASN A 87 -11.59 -13.24 -8.17
CA ASN A 87 -11.42 -13.17 -9.62
C ASN A 87 -11.14 -14.55 -10.24
N MET A 88 -12.10 -15.46 -10.12
CA MET A 88 -11.98 -16.81 -10.68
C MET A 88 -11.96 -16.79 -12.20
N GLY A 89 -10.89 -17.30 -12.79
CA GLY A 89 -10.79 -17.48 -14.24
C GLY A 89 -11.50 -18.74 -14.74
N PRO A 90 -11.54 -18.92 -16.07
CA PRO A 90 -12.17 -20.11 -16.70
C PRO A 90 -11.52 -21.44 -16.29
N SER A 91 -10.27 -21.40 -15.84
CA SER A 91 -9.51 -22.56 -15.34
C SER A 91 -9.99 -23.05 -13.95
N GLY A 92 -10.92 -22.34 -13.30
CA GLY A 92 -11.30 -22.59 -11.91
C GLY A 92 -10.25 -22.18 -10.90
N ARG A 93 -9.29 -21.34 -11.28
CA ARG A 93 -8.24 -20.78 -10.41
C ARG A 93 -8.40 -19.27 -10.27
N ALA A 94 -8.00 -18.73 -9.13
CA ALA A 94 -7.95 -17.29 -8.93
C ALA A 94 -6.83 -16.67 -9.81
N GLU A 95 -7.20 -15.70 -10.62
CA GLU A 95 -6.32 -15.04 -11.58
C GLU A 95 -6.11 -13.57 -11.16
N TYR A 96 -4.99 -13.28 -10.48
CA TYR A 96 -4.63 -11.94 -10.06
C TYR A 96 -3.12 -11.81 -9.81
N SER A 97 -2.60 -10.60 -9.96
CA SER A 97 -1.29 -10.19 -9.42
C SER A 97 -1.38 -9.97 -7.92
N ALA A 98 -2.46 -9.32 -7.46
CA ALA A 98 -2.79 -9.15 -6.06
C ALA A 98 -4.31 -9.04 -5.84
N ALA A 99 -4.75 -9.46 -4.65
CA ALA A 99 -6.12 -9.31 -4.17
C ALA A 99 -6.11 -8.85 -2.72
N CYS A 100 -6.94 -7.85 -2.37
CA CYS A 100 -6.96 -7.27 -1.05
C CYS A 100 -8.36 -7.33 -0.43
N ALA A 101 -8.41 -7.46 0.88
CA ALA A 101 -9.62 -7.27 1.66
C ALA A 101 -9.99 -5.79 1.77
N ILE A 102 -11.11 -5.50 2.42
CA ILE A 102 -11.48 -4.17 2.89
C ILE A 102 -11.31 -4.13 4.41
N ASP A 103 -10.56 -3.15 4.89
CA ASP A 103 -10.27 -2.97 6.31
C ASP A 103 -11.04 -1.80 6.93
N PHE A 104 -11.42 -1.99 8.18
CA PHE A 104 -12.22 -1.03 8.94
C PHE A 104 -11.55 -0.65 10.26
N VAL A 105 -11.42 0.66 10.51
CA VAL A 105 -10.95 1.21 11.78
C VAL A 105 -12.12 1.60 12.69
N ALA A 106 -13.28 1.87 12.10
CA ALA A 106 -14.54 2.15 12.77
C ALA A 106 -15.68 1.44 12.04
N LYS A 107 -16.85 1.38 12.64
CA LYS A 107 -18.00 0.53 12.27
C LYS A 107 -18.33 0.47 10.77
N ASN A 108 -18.14 1.56 10.04
CA ASN A 108 -18.46 1.69 8.61
C ASN A 108 -17.42 2.53 7.83
N PHE A 109 -16.28 2.85 8.47
CA PHE A 109 -15.22 3.64 7.86
C PHE A 109 -14.09 2.74 7.37
N PHE A 110 -13.89 2.74 6.06
CA PHE A 110 -12.74 2.13 5.43
C PHE A 110 -11.45 2.86 5.84
N TYR A 111 -10.41 2.08 6.18
CA TYR A 111 -9.19 2.61 6.76
C TYR A 111 -8.11 2.93 5.73
N ASP A 112 -7.86 2.03 4.78
CA ASP A 112 -6.67 2.08 3.90
C ASP A 112 -6.79 3.11 2.76
N SER A 113 -7.15 4.32 3.10
CA SER A 113 -7.26 5.44 2.13
C SER A 113 -5.90 5.91 1.59
N LEU A 114 -4.79 5.51 2.25
CA LEU A 114 -3.44 5.92 1.84
C LEU A 114 -2.91 5.10 0.65
N VAL A 115 -3.31 3.83 0.54
CA VAL A 115 -2.80 2.88 -0.45
C VAL A 115 -3.75 2.70 -1.63
N VAL A 116 -5.06 2.57 -1.35
CA VAL A 116 -6.04 2.23 -2.38
C VAL A 116 -6.16 3.35 -3.42
N ARG A 117 -6.02 2.96 -4.69
CA ARG A 117 -6.20 3.83 -5.85
C ARG A 117 -7.04 3.10 -6.89
N ASP A 118 -8.02 3.80 -7.44
CA ASP A 118 -8.78 3.28 -8.59
C ASP A 118 -7.90 3.19 -9.84
N MET A 119 -8.47 2.72 -10.93
CA MET A 119 -7.73 2.51 -12.19
C MET A 119 -7.15 3.80 -12.79
N GLU A 120 -7.70 4.96 -12.45
CA GLU A 120 -7.24 6.27 -12.90
C GLU A 120 -6.34 6.99 -11.88
N GLY A 121 -6.00 6.30 -10.78
CA GLY A 121 -5.12 6.82 -9.73
C GLY A 121 -5.80 7.77 -8.75
N TYR A 122 -7.13 7.85 -8.76
CA TYR A 122 -7.84 8.59 -7.72
C TYR A 122 -7.79 7.81 -6.41
N GLY A 123 -7.58 8.53 -5.30
CA GLY A 123 -7.75 7.98 -3.97
C GLY A 123 -9.21 7.68 -3.65
N MET A 124 -9.41 7.09 -2.48
CA MET A 124 -10.74 6.93 -1.93
C MET A 124 -11.41 8.30 -1.79
N GLY A 125 -12.68 8.35 -2.09
CA GLY A 125 -13.49 9.54 -1.81
C GLY A 125 -13.84 9.63 -0.33
N LEU A 126 -15.12 9.46 -0.01
CA LEU A 126 -15.57 9.31 1.37
C LEU A 126 -15.32 7.85 1.83
N ASN A 127 -14.85 7.68 3.07
CA ASN A 127 -14.43 6.39 3.61
C ASN A 127 -15.58 5.43 3.94
N PHE A 128 -16.76 5.61 3.36
CA PHE A 128 -17.90 4.72 3.50
C PHE A 128 -18.45 4.31 2.13
N TYR A 129 -19.28 3.27 2.13
CA TYR A 129 -19.80 2.64 0.91
C TYR A 129 -20.40 3.65 -0.08
N PRO A 130 -20.07 3.55 -1.38
CA PRO A 130 -19.26 2.54 -2.08
C PRO A 130 -17.75 2.85 -2.15
N TRP A 131 -17.19 3.64 -1.25
CA TRP A 131 -15.81 4.01 -1.00
C TRP A 131 -15.11 4.78 -2.13
N PHE A 132 -15.20 4.29 -3.36
CA PHE A 132 -14.55 4.91 -4.53
C PHE A 132 -15.29 6.15 -5.01
N GLN A 133 -14.54 7.10 -5.53
CA GLN A 133 -15.06 8.35 -6.11
C GLN A 133 -15.85 8.08 -7.40
N ALA A 134 -16.71 9.05 -7.76
CA ALA A 134 -17.40 9.09 -9.04
C ALA A 134 -16.60 9.84 -10.13
N SER A 135 -15.32 10.16 -9.86
CA SER A 135 -14.45 10.89 -10.79
C SER A 135 -13.98 9.97 -11.92
N GLY A 136 -13.70 10.55 -13.08
CA GLY A 136 -13.27 9.82 -14.26
C GLY A 136 -14.32 8.82 -14.74
N ASN A 137 -13.87 7.64 -15.18
CA ASN A 137 -14.74 6.54 -15.62
C ASN A 137 -15.43 5.81 -14.46
N ALA A 138 -14.98 6.08 -13.23
CA ALA A 138 -15.52 5.51 -12.00
C ALA A 138 -15.68 3.97 -12.01
N GLN A 139 -14.78 3.26 -12.73
CA GLN A 139 -14.88 1.80 -12.91
C GLN A 139 -14.92 1.07 -11.58
N SER A 140 -13.96 1.32 -10.67
CA SER A 140 -13.91 0.66 -9.37
C SER A 140 -15.16 0.89 -8.53
N ARG A 141 -15.76 2.10 -8.62
CA ARG A 141 -17.04 2.41 -7.98
C ARG A 141 -18.18 1.58 -8.57
N ASN A 142 -18.25 1.49 -9.90
CA ASN A 142 -19.27 0.73 -10.59
C ASN A 142 -19.15 -0.76 -10.30
N ASP A 143 -17.93 -1.29 -10.20
CA ASP A 143 -17.66 -2.67 -9.81
C ASP A 143 -18.19 -2.96 -8.39
N VAL A 144 -17.97 -2.05 -7.42
CA VAL A 144 -18.54 -2.18 -6.06
C VAL A 144 -20.07 -2.18 -6.11
N LEU A 145 -20.67 -1.29 -6.87
CA LEU A 145 -22.13 -1.18 -6.98
C LEU A 145 -22.76 -2.39 -7.68
N SER A 146 -22.05 -3.00 -8.63
CA SER A 146 -22.47 -4.24 -9.31
C SER A 146 -22.27 -5.50 -8.45
N GLN A 147 -21.68 -5.37 -7.25
CA GLN A 147 -21.46 -6.46 -6.31
C GLN A 147 -20.54 -7.57 -6.87
N THR A 148 -19.52 -7.22 -7.64
CA THR A 148 -18.47 -8.18 -7.99
C THR A 148 -17.54 -8.45 -6.82
N ASP A 149 -16.96 -9.64 -6.77
CA ASP A 149 -15.90 -10.02 -5.84
C ASP A 149 -14.51 -9.55 -6.29
N ALA A 150 -14.42 -8.99 -7.49
CA ALA A 150 -13.19 -8.57 -8.14
C ALA A 150 -13.28 -7.12 -8.61
N VAL A 151 -13.28 -6.18 -7.66
CA VAL A 151 -13.26 -4.75 -7.96
C VAL A 151 -11.87 -4.36 -8.45
N ARG A 152 -11.78 -3.95 -9.71
CA ARG A 152 -10.51 -3.59 -10.32
C ARG A 152 -9.95 -2.30 -9.74
N VAL A 153 -8.67 -2.33 -9.34
CA VAL A 153 -7.95 -1.19 -8.76
C VAL A 153 -6.50 -1.15 -9.26
N ARG A 154 -5.87 -0.02 -9.13
CA ARG A 154 -4.44 0.16 -9.45
C ARG A 154 -3.55 -0.27 -8.29
N SER A 155 -3.98 -0.03 -7.06
CA SER A 155 -3.29 -0.45 -5.84
C SER A 155 -4.25 -0.68 -4.70
N CYS A 156 -3.90 -1.58 -3.77
CA CYS A 156 -4.64 -1.86 -2.55
C CYS A 156 -3.76 -2.52 -1.48
N TRP A 157 -4.27 -2.57 -0.23
CA TRP A 157 -3.65 -3.34 0.85
C TRP A 157 -4.70 -3.95 1.79
N GLY A 158 -5.55 -3.10 2.40
CA GLY A 158 -6.76 -3.49 3.14
C GLY A 158 -6.54 -4.41 4.34
N GLY A 159 -5.42 -4.28 5.08
CA GLY A 159 -5.13 -5.09 6.27
C GLY A 159 -4.87 -6.57 6.00
N MET A 160 -5.33 -7.11 4.87
CA MET A 160 -5.07 -8.46 4.38
C MET A 160 -4.93 -8.41 2.85
N ALA A 161 -3.76 -8.80 2.33
CA ALA A 161 -3.44 -8.75 0.92
C ALA A 161 -2.79 -10.06 0.44
N ALA A 162 -3.36 -10.67 -0.57
CA ALA A 162 -2.87 -11.86 -1.24
C ALA A 162 -2.12 -11.47 -2.53
N PHE A 163 -1.01 -12.12 -2.81
CA PHE A 163 -0.18 -11.86 -3.97
C PHE A 163 0.13 -13.14 -4.74
N ASN A 164 0.31 -13.03 -6.04
CA ASN A 164 1.06 -14.01 -6.79
C ASN A 164 2.52 -13.93 -6.35
N ALA A 165 3.11 -15.02 -5.91
CA ALA A 165 4.46 -15.04 -5.36
C ALA A 165 5.53 -14.65 -6.38
N SER A 166 5.27 -14.82 -7.67
CA SER A 166 6.22 -14.52 -8.76
C SER A 166 6.70 -13.07 -8.76
N ILE A 167 5.92 -12.14 -8.24
CA ILE A 167 6.33 -10.72 -8.18
C ILE A 167 7.50 -10.48 -7.21
N PHE A 168 7.64 -11.32 -6.19
CA PHE A 168 8.71 -11.28 -5.18
C PHE A 168 9.87 -12.23 -5.47
N GLN A 169 9.86 -12.85 -6.66
CA GLN A 169 10.91 -13.74 -7.12
C GLN A 169 11.67 -13.10 -8.30
N PRO A 170 12.98 -13.35 -8.45
CA PRO A 170 13.69 -12.91 -9.64
C PRO A 170 13.13 -13.66 -10.86
N HIS A 171 13.02 -12.96 -11.97
CA HIS A 171 12.57 -13.53 -13.24
C HIS A 171 13.71 -13.51 -14.25
N VAL A 172 13.97 -14.65 -14.86
CA VAL A 172 14.92 -14.75 -15.98
C VAL A 172 14.14 -14.57 -17.27
N GLY A 173 14.24 -13.40 -17.86
CA GLY A 173 13.58 -13.08 -19.15
C GLY A 173 14.30 -13.71 -20.34
N SER A 174 13.73 -13.50 -21.53
CA SER A 174 14.36 -13.81 -22.80
C SER A 174 15.75 -13.14 -22.87
N HIS A 175 16.75 -13.81 -23.37
CA HIS A 175 18.14 -13.35 -23.45
C HIS A 175 18.95 -13.35 -22.13
N ASN A 176 18.58 -14.17 -21.15
CA ASN A 176 19.29 -14.28 -19.85
C ASN A 176 19.38 -12.97 -19.05
N VAL A 177 18.51 -12.02 -19.31
CA VAL A 177 18.40 -10.81 -18.49
C VAL A 177 17.60 -11.14 -17.23
N THR A 178 18.26 -11.09 -16.07
CA THR A 178 17.60 -11.31 -14.79
C THR A 178 16.95 -9.99 -14.33
N ILE A 179 15.64 -10.00 -14.20
CA ILE A 179 14.87 -8.91 -13.58
C ILE A 179 14.74 -9.24 -12.09
N PRO A 180 15.18 -8.33 -11.21
CA PRO A 180 15.16 -8.59 -9.77
C PRO A 180 13.73 -8.74 -9.23
N ALA A 181 13.61 -9.42 -8.10
CA ALA A 181 12.39 -9.46 -7.30
C ALA A 181 11.96 -8.05 -6.90
N LEU A 182 10.67 -7.81 -6.86
CA LEU A 182 10.13 -6.54 -6.34
C LEU A 182 10.40 -6.40 -4.85
N ARG A 183 10.63 -5.17 -4.43
CA ARG A 183 10.84 -4.78 -3.04
C ARG A 183 9.98 -3.59 -2.68
N PHE A 184 9.62 -3.51 -1.41
CA PHE A 184 8.96 -2.31 -0.88
C PHE A 184 9.97 -1.16 -0.83
N ARG A 185 9.54 0.03 -1.22
CA ARG A 185 10.32 1.26 -1.13
C ARG A 185 9.46 2.42 -0.65
N SER A 186 10.09 3.49 -0.20
CA SER A 186 9.43 4.74 0.17
C SER A 186 9.89 5.88 -0.73
N SER A 187 9.10 6.93 -0.83
CA SER A 187 9.53 8.18 -1.45
C SER A 187 10.52 8.90 -0.52
N PRO A 188 11.70 9.31 -1.01
CA PRO A 188 12.65 10.08 -0.23
C PRO A 188 12.22 11.55 -0.06
N GLU A 189 11.29 12.03 -0.88
CA GLU A 189 10.88 13.43 -0.94
C GLU A 189 10.21 13.88 0.37
N PRO A 190 10.66 14.98 1.01
CA PRO A 190 9.98 15.55 2.16
C PRO A 190 8.59 16.06 1.78
N PHE A 191 7.64 15.93 2.69
CA PHE A 191 6.24 16.33 2.52
C PHE A 191 5.50 15.70 1.33
N TRP A 192 6.07 14.61 0.77
CA TRP A 192 5.43 13.75 -0.19
C TRP A 192 5.42 12.31 0.33
N GLU A 193 4.26 11.89 0.82
CA GLU A 193 4.09 10.52 1.32
C GLU A 193 3.44 9.66 0.27
N ALA A 194 4.19 8.70 -0.24
CA ALA A 194 3.72 7.61 -1.07
C ALA A 194 3.86 6.31 -0.29
N ALA A 195 2.74 5.66 -0.02
CA ALA A 195 2.73 4.41 0.75
C ALA A 195 3.58 3.35 0.05
N GLU A 196 4.43 2.67 0.82
CA GLU A 196 5.35 1.63 0.32
C GLU A 196 4.60 0.46 -0.33
N CYS A 197 3.39 0.17 0.15
CA CYS A 197 2.51 -0.81 -0.46
C CYS A 197 2.01 -0.36 -1.84
N CYS A 198 1.62 0.93 -1.99
CA CYS A 198 1.19 1.46 -3.28
C CYS A 198 2.35 1.51 -4.28
N LEU A 199 3.55 1.93 -3.84
CA LEU A 199 4.74 1.96 -4.68
C LEU A 199 5.15 0.57 -5.19
N LEU A 200 4.89 -0.49 -4.43
CA LEU A 200 5.08 -1.87 -4.90
C LEU A 200 4.27 -2.14 -6.18
N PHE A 201 3.01 -1.69 -6.23
CA PHE A 201 2.17 -1.85 -7.43
C PHE A 201 2.65 -1.02 -8.60
N ALA A 202 3.14 0.20 -8.32
CA ALA A 202 3.74 1.04 -9.36
C ALA A 202 4.97 0.38 -10.00
N ASP A 203 5.82 -0.23 -9.18
CA ASP A 203 6.99 -0.96 -9.64
C ASP A 203 6.60 -2.26 -10.36
N ALA A 204 5.52 -2.92 -9.93
CA ALA A 204 4.95 -4.06 -10.63
C ALA A 204 4.42 -3.70 -12.04
N GLU A 205 3.79 -2.53 -12.20
CA GLU A 205 3.38 -2.04 -13.52
C GLU A 205 4.59 -1.85 -14.46
N VAL A 206 5.66 -1.24 -13.96
CA VAL A 206 6.90 -1.03 -14.74
C VAL A 206 7.53 -2.37 -15.11
N ARG A 207 7.69 -3.28 -14.12
CA ARG A 207 8.25 -4.63 -14.36
C ARG A 207 7.46 -5.39 -15.41
N ARG A 208 6.14 -5.40 -15.32
CA ARG A 208 5.24 -6.05 -16.29
C ARG A 208 5.42 -5.48 -17.69
N SER A 209 5.55 -4.15 -17.82
CA SER A 209 5.81 -3.50 -19.10
C SER A 209 7.14 -3.96 -19.72
N ILE A 210 8.19 -4.08 -18.90
CA ILE A 210 9.51 -4.56 -19.35
C ILE A 210 9.43 -6.04 -19.80
N LEU A 211 8.72 -6.88 -19.03
CA LEU A 211 8.55 -8.30 -19.33
C LEU A 211 7.55 -8.58 -20.43
N ARG A 212 6.74 -7.60 -20.85
CA ARG A 212 5.61 -7.75 -21.77
C ARG A 212 4.61 -8.81 -21.30
N GLU A 213 4.45 -8.93 -19.98
CA GLU A 213 3.50 -9.86 -19.36
C GLU A 213 2.07 -9.33 -19.46
N GLN A 214 1.13 -10.26 -19.56
CA GLN A 214 -0.29 -9.92 -19.49
C GLN A 214 -0.65 -9.42 -18.09
N ASP A 215 -1.52 -8.44 -18.03
CA ASP A 215 -2.00 -7.88 -16.76
C ASP A 215 -3.03 -8.80 -16.09
N ALA A 216 -2.58 -9.59 -15.13
CA ALA A 216 -3.44 -10.45 -14.33
C ALA A 216 -4.34 -9.68 -13.35
N GLY A 217 -4.06 -8.40 -13.12
CA GLY A 217 -4.93 -7.53 -12.34
C GLY A 217 -4.59 -7.40 -10.85
N VAL A 218 -5.01 -6.26 -10.32
CA VAL A 218 -5.05 -5.99 -8.88
C VAL A 218 -6.51 -5.75 -8.51
N PHE A 219 -6.99 -6.44 -7.47
CA PHE A 219 -8.40 -6.43 -7.11
C PHE A 219 -8.62 -6.17 -5.63
N VAL A 220 -9.70 -5.49 -5.32
CA VAL A 220 -10.28 -5.47 -3.97
C VAL A 220 -11.48 -6.41 -3.95
N ASN A 221 -11.54 -7.29 -2.95
CA ASN A 221 -12.72 -8.12 -2.74
C ASN A 221 -13.61 -7.49 -1.64
N PRO A 222 -14.75 -6.86 -2.00
CA PRO A 222 -15.59 -6.15 -1.05
C PRO A 222 -16.32 -7.08 -0.07
N PHE A 223 -16.32 -8.38 -0.33
CA PHE A 223 -16.98 -9.36 0.53
C PHE A 223 -16.09 -9.84 1.66
N ILE A 224 -14.76 -9.68 1.51
CA ILE A 224 -13.76 -10.02 2.52
C ILE A 224 -13.43 -8.79 3.31
N ARG A 225 -13.76 -8.79 4.61
CA ARG A 225 -13.68 -7.63 5.47
C ARG A 225 -12.92 -7.95 6.74
N VAL A 226 -12.04 -7.05 7.12
CA VAL A 226 -11.23 -7.17 8.33
C VAL A 226 -11.36 -5.90 9.18
N ALA A 227 -11.06 -5.99 10.46
CA ALA A 227 -11.16 -4.85 11.37
C ALA A 227 -9.98 -4.79 12.34
N TYR A 228 -9.57 -3.56 12.69
CA TYR A 228 -8.46 -3.33 13.64
C TYR A 228 -8.88 -3.40 15.12
N SER A 229 -10.16 -3.59 15.43
CA SER A 229 -10.64 -3.77 16.79
C SER A 229 -11.79 -4.74 16.88
N GLN A 230 -11.92 -5.44 18.02
CA GLN A 230 -13.02 -6.34 18.29
C GLN A 230 -14.38 -5.64 18.15
N ALA A 231 -14.51 -4.46 18.73
CA ALA A 231 -15.74 -3.69 18.66
C ALA A 231 -16.17 -3.35 17.23
N THR A 232 -15.21 -2.99 16.35
CA THR A 232 -15.50 -2.77 14.93
C THR A 232 -15.91 -4.08 14.26
N TRP A 233 -15.17 -5.17 14.52
CA TRP A 233 -15.41 -6.49 13.97
C TRP A 233 -16.83 -7.00 14.26
N ASP A 234 -17.27 -6.91 15.51
CA ASP A 234 -18.59 -7.37 15.94
C ASP A 234 -19.75 -6.62 15.26
N TRP A 235 -19.50 -5.36 14.86
CA TRP A 235 -20.49 -4.53 14.18
C TRP A 235 -20.49 -4.64 12.65
N LEU A 236 -19.45 -5.21 12.02
CA LEU A 236 -19.37 -5.32 10.56
C LEU A 236 -20.58 -6.03 9.93
N PRO A 237 -21.09 -7.17 10.47
CA PRO A 237 -22.24 -7.85 9.87
C PRO A 237 -23.52 -7.00 9.89
N PHE A 238 -23.71 -6.17 10.93
CA PHE A 238 -24.83 -5.27 11.01
C PHE A 238 -24.74 -4.15 9.97
N TRP A 239 -23.59 -3.43 9.91
CA TRP A 239 -23.39 -2.33 8.98
C TRP A 239 -23.45 -2.76 7.52
N ARG A 240 -22.97 -3.96 7.20
CA ARG A 240 -23.04 -4.52 5.85
C ARG A 240 -24.47 -4.61 5.31
N ARG A 241 -25.45 -4.85 6.16
CA ARG A 241 -26.87 -4.92 5.74
C ARG A 241 -27.42 -3.59 5.27
N TYR A 242 -26.92 -2.51 5.83
CA TYR A 242 -27.46 -1.15 5.59
C TYR A 242 -26.52 -0.28 4.76
N GLU A 243 -25.34 -0.76 4.40
CA GLU A 243 -24.32 0.06 3.74
C GLU A 243 -24.78 0.66 2.42
N ARG A 244 -25.70 0.01 1.69
CA ARG A 244 -26.25 0.52 0.43
C ARG A 244 -26.99 1.86 0.60
N ILE A 245 -27.48 2.17 1.78
CA ILE A 245 -28.10 3.46 2.07
C ILE A 245 -27.06 4.58 1.99
N PHE A 246 -25.82 4.30 2.35
CA PHE A 246 -24.73 5.28 2.31
C PHE A 246 -24.36 5.72 0.90
N GLN A 247 -24.71 4.98 -0.15
CA GLN A 247 -24.50 5.44 -1.53
C GLN A 247 -25.22 6.78 -1.82
N PHE A 248 -26.39 6.97 -1.27
CA PHE A 248 -27.12 8.23 -1.42
C PHE A 248 -26.43 9.37 -0.67
N VAL A 249 -26.02 9.10 0.58
CA VAL A 249 -25.27 10.06 1.38
C VAL A 249 -23.98 10.45 0.67
N GLN A 250 -23.22 9.46 0.19
CA GLN A 250 -22.00 9.68 -0.56
C GLN A 250 -22.25 10.49 -1.84
N TYR A 251 -23.31 10.20 -2.56
CA TYR A 251 -23.66 10.94 -3.77
C TYR A 251 -23.91 12.43 -3.51
N PHE A 252 -24.65 12.75 -2.45
CA PHE A 252 -24.92 14.15 -2.10
C PHE A 252 -23.68 14.85 -1.53
N VAL A 253 -22.98 14.23 -0.60
CA VAL A 253 -21.79 14.82 0.04
C VAL A 253 -20.67 15.00 -0.97
N SER A 254 -20.50 14.09 -1.92
CA SER A 254 -19.50 14.22 -2.97
C SER A 254 -19.71 15.42 -3.90
N LYS A 255 -20.94 15.93 -4.01
CA LYS A 255 -21.22 17.17 -4.76
C LYS A 255 -20.72 18.43 -4.05
N ILE A 256 -20.49 18.37 -2.74
CA ILE A 256 -20.00 19.50 -1.95
C ILE A 256 -18.47 19.57 -2.01
N GLY A 257 -17.81 18.48 -2.25
CA GLY A 257 -16.35 18.38 -2.48
C GLY A 257 -15.78 17.03 -2.10
N TYR A 258 -14.87 16.56 -2.89
CA TYR A 258 -13.93 15.49 -2.56
C TYR A 258 -12.62 16.09 -2.06
N PRO A 259 -11.78 15.28 -1.37
CA PRO A 259 -10.40 15.65 -1.12
C PRO A 259 -9.70 16.06 -2.41
N GLU A 260 -8.78 16.99 -2.31
CA GLU A 260 -7.96 17.44 -3.44
C GLU A 260 -7.31 16.24 -4.13
N HIS A 261 -7.38 16.23 -5.46
CA HIS A 261 -6.80 15.15 -6.24
C HIS A 261 -5.28 15.27 -6.27
N ASN A 262 -4.61 14.11 -6.16
CA ASN A 262 -3.17 14.05 -6.36
C ASN A 262 -2.80 14.57 -7.76
N PRO A 263 -2.06 15.68 -7.88
CA PRO A 263 -1.70 16.25 -9.19
C PRO A 263 -0.76 15.35 -10.00
N ARG A 264 0.01 14.48 -9.33
CA ARG A 264 0.96 13.58 -9.98
C ARG A 264 0.34 12.26 -10.45
N ARG A 265 -0.97 12.05 -10.24
CA ARG A 265 -1.63 10.75 -10.53
C ARG A 265 -1.56 10.33 -12.00
N THR A 266 -1.48 11.28 -12.91
CA THR A 266 -1.44 11.06 -14.36
C THR A 266 -0.03 11.10 -14.95
N HIS A 267 1.00 11.36 -14.17
CA HIS A 267 2.38 11.40 -14.65
C HIS A 267 2.83 9.98 -15.03
N ALA A 268 3.25 9.82 -16.28
CA ALA A 268 3.83 8.57 -16.75
C ALA A 268 5.30 8.48 -16.27
N ALA A 269 5.69 7.33 -15.75
CA ALA A 269 7.08 7.07 -15.36
C ALA A 269 8.03 7.35 -16.54
N GLY A 270 9.10 8.10 -16.28
CA GLY A 270 10.09 8.47 -17.28
C GLY A 270 9.75 9.71 -18.12
N SER A 271 8.55 10.30 -17.99
CA SER A 271 8.19 11.56 -18.67
C SER A 271 8.79 12.78 -17.97
N LEU A 272 9.09 13.83 -18.74
CA LEU A 272 9.47 15.13 -18.19
C LEU A 272 8.22 15.84 -17.67
N VAL A 273 8.24 16.24 -16.42
CA VAL A 273 7.12 16.87 -15.72
C VAL A 273 7.55 18.06 -14.91
N GLN A 274 6.61 18.96 -14.66
CA GLN A 274 6.78 20.04 -13.67
C GLN A 274 6.08 19.63 -12.39
N GLU A 275 6.83 19.58 -11.30
CA GLU A 275 6.30 19.19 -10.01
C GLU A 275 6.69 20.16 -8.91
N LYS A 276 5.76 20.40 -8.01
CA LYS A 276 5.99 21.19 -6.82
C LYS A 276 6.58 20.31 -5.74
N VAL A 277 7.85 20.55 -5.39
CA VAL A 277 8.63 19.78 -4.41
C VAL A 277 9.15 20.68 -3.30
N TRP A 278 9.37 20.11 -2.13
CA TRP A 278 9.99 20.83 -1.02
C TRP A 278 11.50 20.88 -1.21
N ILE A 279 12.05 22.09 -1.26
CA ILE A 279 13.50 22.33 -1.33
C ILE A 279 13.95 22.86 0.04
N PRO A 280 14.77 22.08 0.79
CA PRO A 280 15.36 22.57 2.03
C PRO A 280 16.33 23.71 1.73
N ASN A 281 16.34 24.76 2.57
CA ASN A 281 17.31 25.81 2.46
C ASN A 281 18.62 25.37 3.13
N GLU A 282 19.68 25.15 2.35
CA GLU A 282 20.99 24.68 2.84
C GLU A 282 21.68 25.69 3.77
N HIS A 283 21.36 26.97 3.67
CA HIS A 283 21.99 28.04 4.45
C HIS A 283 21.23 28.45 5.71
N ALA A 284 19.94 28.13 5.79
CA ALA A 284 19.11 28.39 6.96
C ALA A 284 18.62 27.05 7.52
N LYS A 285 19.15 26.63 8.65
CA LYS A 285 18.86 25.34 9.29
C LYS A 285 17.38 25.06 9.60
N GLN A 286 16.45 25.95 9.25
CA GLN A 286 15.05 25.90 9.68
C GLN A 286 14.02 26.26 8.62
N GLN A 287 14.40 26.48 7.37
CA GLN A 287 13.44 26.91 6.35
C GLN A 287 13.71 26.24 5.02
N GLY A 288 12.68 25.92 4.32
CA GLY A 288 12.65 25.51 2.93
C GLY A 288 11.40 26.07 2.29
N SER A 289 11.22 25.87 1.02
CA SER A 289 10.05 26.31 0.26
C SER A 289 9.60 25.24 -0.70
N PHE A 290 8.33 25.30 -1.08
CA PHE A 290 7.85 24.52 -2.20
C PHE A 290 8.18 25.21 -3.52
N GLU A 291 8.94 24.55 -4.36
CA GLU A 291 9.38 25.10 -5.66
C GLU A 291 8.91 24.20 -6.79
N ILE A 292 8.65 24.81 -7.95
CA ILE A 292 8.33 24.08 -9.17
C ILE A 292 9.64 23.68 -9.84
N VAL A 293 9.87 22.39 -9.96
CA VAL A 293 11.05 21.83 -10.61
C VAL A 293 10.68 21.01 -11.84
N ASN A 294 11.55 21.06 -12.84
CA ASN A 294 11.48 20.15 -13.99
C ASN A 294 12.25 18.89 -13.64
N ARG A 295 11.60 17.75 -13.68
CA ARG A 295 12.23 16.45 -13.41
C ARG A 295 11.62 15.32 -14.22
N VAL A 296 12.31 14.19 -14.22
CA VAL A 296 11.76 12.96 -14.76
C VAL A 296 10.81 12.38 -13.72
N ALA A 297 9.58 12.05 -14.11
CA ALA A 297 8.59 11.47 -13.22
C ALA A 297 8.99 10.05 -12.79
N ASP A 298 8.97 9.82 -11.48
CA ASP A 298 9.12 8.47 -10.92
C ASP A 298 7.88 7.61 -11.13
N ALA A 299 8.07 6.28 -11.15
CA ALA A 299 6.96 5.35 -11.04
C ALA A 299 6.21 5.56 -9.72
N GLY A 300 4.88 5.58 -9.78
CA GLY A 300 4.07 5.72 -8.57
C GLY A 300 3.67 7.14 -8.20
N GLY A 301 3.71 8.09 -9.12
CA GLY A 301 3.15 9.42 -8.90
C GLY A 301 1.73 9.39 -8.33
N PHE A 302 0.91 8.41 -8.74
CA PHE A 302 -0.45 8.21 -8.24
C PHE A 302 -0.55 7.80 -6.76
N CYS A 303 0.52 7.28 -6.18
CA CYS A 303 0.55 6.80 -4.80
C CYS A 303 0.65 7.92 -3.75
N GLY A 304 1.20 9.08 -4.13
CA GLY A 304 1.61 10.08 -3.18
C GLY A 304 0.50 11.08 -2.80
N GLN A 305 0.74 11.73 -1.69
CA GLN A 305 -0.03 12.89 -1.20
C GLN A 305 0.85 13.80 -0.36
N ARG A 306 0.45 15.08 -0.22
CA ARG A 306 1.15 16.06 0.61
C ARG A 306 0.95 15.78 2.08
N ARG A 307 1.82 14.97 2.65
CA ARG A 307 1.90 14.65 4.09
C ARG A 307 3.32 14.28 4.43
N MET A 308 3.62 14.19 5.72
CA MET A 308 4.85 13.57 6.19
C MET A 308 4.64 12.91 7.55
N PHE A 309 5.05 11.65 7.66
CA PHE A 309 5.04 10.86 8.88
C PHE A 309 6.47 10.49 9.25
N VAL A 310 6.87 10.77 10.48
CA VAL A 310 8.21 10.46 10.98
C VAL A 310 8.14 9.59 12.23
N MET A 311 9.18 8.80 12.42
CA MET A 311 9.34 7.99 13.64
C MET A 311 9.72 8.90 14.81
N LYS A 312 9.15 8.65 15.99
CA LYS A 312 9.55 9.30 17.24
C LYS A 312 10.96 8.85 17.65
N ASP A 313 11.73 9.73 18.27
CA ASP A 313 13.03 9.39 18.82
C ASP A 313 12.90 8.46 20.04
N GLU A 314 13.98 7.78 20.38
CA GLU A 314 14.01 6.86 21.54
C GLU A 314 13.66 7.57 22.87
N LEU A 315 14.06 8.83 23.04
CA LEU A 315 13.72 9.63 24.22
C LEU A 315 12.22 9.96 24.28
N GLU A 316 11.59 10.24 23.14
CA GLU A 316 10.16 10.51 23.04
C GLU A 316 9.34 9.23 23.25
N LYS A 317 9.85 8.08 22.78
CA LYS A 317 9.24 6.77 23.07
C LYS A 317 9.30 6.41 24.54
N ALA A 318 10.42 6.68 25.20
CA ALA A 318 10.60 6.41 26.63
C ALA A 318 9.65 7.22 27.52
N ASN A 319 9.25 8.41 27.08
CA ASN A 319 8.31 9.30 27.76
C ASN A 319 6.84 9.03 27.38
N SER A 320 6.56 8.12 26.43
CA SER A 320 5.21 7.76 26.04
C SER A 320 4.69 6.60 26.90
N ASN A 321 3.44 6.68 27.33
CA ASN A 321 2.73 5.52 27.88
C ASN A 321 2.61 4.48 26.77
N GLY A 322 3.15 3.28 26.91
CA GLY A 322 3.38 2.25 25.89
C GLY A 322 2.24 1.94 24.87
N TRP A 323 1.14 2.67 24.91
CA TRP A 323 0.00 2.65 24.00
C TRP A 323 0.01 3.79 22.96
N GLU A 324 0.94 4.74 23.07
CA GLU A 324 1.06 5.84 22.12
C GLU A 324 1.74 5.36 20.82
N LYS A 325 1.31 5.99 19.71
CA LYS A 325 1.96 5.76 18.42
C LYS A 325 3.43 6.14 18.49
N ASN A 326 4.31 5.28 18.02
CA ASN A 326 5.75 5.52 17.91
C ASN A 326 6.14 6.36 16.68
N TRP A 327 5.19 7.10 16.12
CA TRP A 327 5.35 8.01 14.99
C TRP A 327 4.44 9.24 15.17
N GLU A 328 4.76 10.29 14.47
CA GLU A 328 4.01 11.54 14.45
C GLU A 328 3.78 12.09 13.04
N VAL A 329 2.81 12.98 12.92
CA VAL A 329 2.50 13.71 11.69
C VAL A 329 3.23 15.04 11.73
N VAL A 330 4.09 15.31 10.77
CA VAL A 330 4.71 16.62 10.61
C VAL A 330 3.77 17.52 9.82
N LYS A 331 3.52 18.72 10.37
CA LYS A 331 2.68 19.71 9.67
C LYS A 331 3.35 20.12 8.37
N VAL A 332 2.62 20.00 7.27
CA VAL A 332 3.07 20.48 5.97
C VAL A 332 3.15 22.03 6.03
N PRO A 333 4.30 22.63 5.69
CA PRO A 333 4.39 24.07 5.59
C PRO A 333 3.38 24.63 4.59
N SER A 334 2.95 25.87 4.81
CA SER A 334 2.13 26.60 3.84
C SER A 334 2.96 26.91 2.57
N ASP A 335 2.29 26.93 1.45
CA ASP A 335 2.86 27.30 0.14
C ASP A 335 3.31 28.75 0.09
#